data_d9d3af269683fdf10c8000ec0eb94b12
#
_entry.id   d9d3af269683fdf10c8000ec0eb94b12
#
_cell.length_a   1.000
_cell.length_b   1.000
_cell.length_c   1.000
_cell.angle_alpha   90.00
_cell.angle_beta   90.00
_cell.angle_gamma   90.00
#
_symmetry.space_group_name_H-M   'P 1'
#
loop_
_entity.id
_entity.type
_entity.pdbx_description
1 polymer ?
#
loop_
_entity_poly.entity_id
_entity_poly.type
_entity_poly.pdbx_seq_one_letter_code
_entity_poly.pdbx_strand_id
1 'polypeptide(L)'
;MYQSDSEGWASSKDLRSHLGHLESELRFLSTLTGISIRNYSMKTEDLTNTEKKEKSIMKVLQRHRLSGNCRMITFQLEFQILEIQNKESLSSVITDLNIIMEPTEYSELSEFVSRAEERRDLLMFFRSLHFFVEWCEYRKRTFEHFKERSGPARRGVTSLQPVVCRDWEAETKRLHSRDWSQDQCTKEKYPAAVHLPEGAASSCMAVRSTCQPGFELVIVWRVQIDEEGKVLPKLDLLPKAPQQALKLDRNRVLETAPLSFRALLGTLGIEAALESLIKSLCTADYD
;
A
#
# COMPACT_ATOMS: atom_id res chain seq x y z
N MET A 1 36.27 44.91 36.65
CA MET A 1 34.90 44.60 37.04
C MET A 1 34.32 43.77 35.94
N TYR A 2 34.23 42.48 36.18
CA TYR A 2 33.95 41.46 35.18
C TYR A 2 32.43 41.35 34.97
N GLN A 3 31.97 41.63 33.79
CA GLN A 3 30.62 41.22 33.30
C GLN A 3 30.85 40.04 32.33
N SER A 4 30.67 38.84 32.83
CA SER A 4 30.51 37.66 32.01
C SER A 4 29.57 36.70 32.75
N ASP A 5 28.78 35.95 31.98
CA ASP A 5 28.06 34.76 32.36
C ASP A 5 26.57 34.88 32.72
N SER A 6 25.77 35.64 31.95
CA SER A 6 24.34 35.45 31.96
C SER A 6 23.75 34.94 30.61
N GLU A 7 24.56 34.89 29.52
CA GLU A 7 24.03 34.48 28.22
C GLU A 7 23.84 32.96 28.02
N GLY A 8 24.61 32.14 28.76
CA GLY A 8 24.54 30.67 28.58
C GLY A 8 23.26 30.00 29.13
N TRP A 9 22.60 30.59 30.12
CA TRP A 9 21.42 29.97 30.75
C TRP A 9 20.11 30.31 30.04
N ALA A 10 19.98 31.49 29.45
CA ALA A 10 18.85 31.86 28.61
C ALA A 10 18.82 30.98 27.34
N SER A 11 19.96 30.75 26.71
CA SER A 11 20.14 29.88 25.57
C SER A 11 19.72 28.43 25.79
N SER A 12 19.99 27.87 27.02
CA SER A 12 19.61 26.48 27.34
C SER A 12 18.09 26.31 27.50
N LYS A 13 17.41 27.30 28.04
CA LYS A 13 15.94 27.27 28.24
C LYS A 13 15.22 27.46 26.91
N ASP A 14 15.72 28.35 26.07
CA ASP A 14 15.20 28.60 24.73
C ASP A 14 15.41 27.38 23.83
N LEU A 15 16.56 26.72 23.95
CA LEU A 15 16.84 25.48 23.20
C LEU A 15 15.90 24.35 23.61
N ARG A 16 15.63 24.17 24.90
CA ARG A 16 14.66 23.16 25.38
C ARG A 16 13.24 23.45 24.91
N SER A 17 12.83 24.72 24.93
CA SER A 17 11.52 25.14 24.41
C SER A 17 11.39 24.86 22.93
N HIS A 18 12.43 25.17 22.15
CA HIS A 18 12.45 24.91 20.72
C HIS A 18 12.44 23.42 20.39
N LEU A 19 13.22 22.62 21.11
CA LEU A 19 13.17 21.14 20.97
C LEU A 19 11.79 20.58 21.29
N GLY A 20 11.15 21.04 22.36
CA GLY A 20 9.80 20.61 22.72
C GLY A 20 8.75 20.96 21.65
N HIS A 21 8.92 22.10 20.98
CA HIS A 21 8.07 22.49 19.86
C HIS A 21 8.27 21.56 18.66
N LEU A 22 9.52 21.32 18.26
CA LEU A 22 9.86 20.41 17.15
C LEU A 22 9.40 18.96 17.42
N GLU A 23 9.53 18.48 18.65
CA GLU A 23 9.00 17.16 19.04
C GLU A 23 7.47 17.10 18.91
N SER A 24 6.76 18.17 19.28
CA SER A 24 5.31 18.25 19.14
C SER A 24 4.90 18.26 17.66
N GLU A 25 5.60 19.00 16.83
CA GLU A 25 5.37 19.05 15.37
C GLU A 25 5.63 17.68 14.73
N LEU A 26 6.75 17.02 15.05
CA LEU A 26 7.04 15.68 14.57
C LEU A 26 5.99 14.66 14.99
N ARG A 27 5.50 14.73 16.23
CA ARG A 27 4.43 13.87 16.73
C ARG A 27 3.12 14.11 15.99
N PHE A 28 2.79 15.37 15.73
CA PHE A 28 1.62 15.75 14.93
C PHE A 28 1.72 15.19 13.51
N LEU A 29 2.85 15.39 12.84
CA LEU A 29 3.10 14.85 11.49
C LEU A 29 3.04 13.33 11.47
N SER A 30 3.62 12.66 12.46
CA SER A 30 3.55 11.20 12.59
C SER A 30 2.12 10.70 12.77
N THR A 31 1.30 11.42 13.53
CA THR A 31 -0.12 11.08 13.72
C THR A 31 -0.90 11.28 12.42
N LEU A 32 -0.63 12.35 11.70
CA LEU A 32 -1.32 12.69 10.45
C LEU A 32 -0.97 11.74 9.31
N THR A 33 0.31 11.40 9.17
CA THR A 33 0.83 10.61 8.04
C THR A 33 0.93 9.12 8.34
N GLY A 34 0.84 8.71 9.59
CA GLY A 34 1.13 7.34 10.03
C GLY A 34 2.61 6.97 9.92
N ILE A 35 3.48 7.95 9.57
CA ILE A 35 4.93 7.74 9.42
C ILE A 35 5.62 8.11 10.74
N SER A 36 6.37 7.16 11.29
CA SER A 36 7.15 7.35 12.50
C SER A 36 8.62 7.10 12.22
N ILE A 37 9.45 8.10 12.46
CA ILE A 37 10.90 7.99 12.36
C ILE A 37 11.45 7.54 13.71
N ARG A 38 12.22 6.45 13.72
CA ARG A 38 12.78 5.85 14.94
C ARG A 38 14.22 6.24 15.17
N ASN A 39 15.03 6.16 14.13
CA ASN A 39 16.44 6.48 14.18
C ASN A 39 16.81 7.43 13.06
N TYR A 40 17.68 8.37 13.37
CA TYR A 40 18.25 9.28 12.39
C TYR A 40 19.72 9.56 12.72
N SER A 41 20.54 9.55 11.70
CA SER A 41 21.95 9.98 11.80
C SER A 41 22.35 10.74 10.55
N MET A 42 23.24 11.71 10.73
CA MET A 42 23.79 12.53 9.66
C MET A 42 25.30 12.60 9.80
N LYS A 43 26.00 12.53 8.67
CA LYS A 43 27.44 12.79 8.57
C LYS A 43 27.66 13.86 7.52
N THR A 44 28.46 14.85 7.85
CA THR A 44 28.79 15.97 6.98
C THR A 44 30.23 15.87 6.53
N GLU A 45 30.48 16.07 5.25
CA GLU A 45 31.81 16.09 4.62
C GLU A 45 31.98 17.37 3.82
N ASP A 46 33.01 18.13 4.11
CA ASP A 46 33.34 19.37 3.38
C ASP A 46 34.13 19.00 2.11
N LEU A 47 33.59 19.33 0.96
CA LEU A 47 34.18 19.08 -0.36
C LEU A 47 34.81 20.35 -0.93
N THR A 48 34.97 21.40 -0.13
CA THR A 48 35.52 22.68 -0.57
C THR A 48 37.01 22.52 -0.90
N ASN A 49 37.38 22.65 -2.17
CA ASN A 49 38.75 22.52 -2.63
C ASN A 49 39.60 23.73 -2.20
N THR A 50 40.56 23.51 -1.31
CA THR A 50 41.46 24.56 -0.74
C THR A 50 42.45 25.13 -1.72
N GLU A 51 42.57 24.60 -2.94
CA GLU A 51 43.66 24.92 -3.86
C GLU A 51 43.41 26.08 -4.87
N LYS A 52 42.17 26.59 -4.98
CA LYS A 52 41.88 27.72 -5.88
C LYS A 52 41.15 28.84 -5.17
N LYS A 53 41.93 29.90 -4.84
CA LYS A 53 41.51 31.14 -4.16
C LYS A 53 40.55 32.04 -4.96
N GLU A 54 39.93 31.59 -6.05
CA GLU A 54 39.03 32.42 -6.85
C GLU A 54 37.63 31.79 -6.89
N LYS A 55 36.70 32.45 -6.26
CA LYS A 55 35.28 32.17 -6.02
C LYS A 55 35.05 31.16 -4.92
N SER A 56 34.73 31.66 -3.74
CA SER A 56 34.35 30.85 -2.58
C SER A 56 32.99 30.17 -2.78
N ILE A 57 32.98 29.06 -3.53
CA ILE A 57 31.84 28.14 -3.60
C ILE A 57 32.11 27.11 -2.52
N MET A 58 31.28 27.11 -1.50
CA MET A 58 31.29 26.06 -0.48
C MET A 58 30.45 24.89 -0.97
N LYS A 59 31.01 23.69 -0.91
CA LYS A 59 30.31 22.44 -1.23
C LYS A 59 30.36 21.52 -0.02
N VAL A 60 29.19 21.14 0.46
CA VAL A 60 29.03 20.27 1.62
C VAL A 60 28.21 19.05 1.22
N LEU A 61 28.75 17.86 1.46
CA LEU A 61 28.02 16.60 1.27
C LEU A 61 27.49 16.11 2.62
N GLN A 62 26.19 15.99 2.71
CA GLN A 62 25.51 15.42 3.88
C GLN A 62 25.02 14.02 3.55
N ARG A 63 25.42 13.03 4.36
CA ARG A 63 24.96 11.64 4.28
C ARG A 63 23.99 11.38 5.40
N HIS A 64 22.77 11.06 5.04
CA HIS A 64 21.66 10.82 5.95
C HIS A 64 21.31 9.34 5.98
N ARG A 65 21.10 8.83 7.19
CA ARG A 65 20.51 7.51 7.42
C ARG A 65 19.34 7.67 8.35
N LEU A 66 18.20 7.13 7.97
CA LEU A 66 17.04 7.10 8.83
C LEU A 66 16.32 5.76 8.74
N SER A 67 15.71 5.34 9.83
CA SER A 67 14.81 4.20 9.87
C SER A 67 13.49 4.59 10.53
N GLY A 68 12.43 3.99 10.07
CA GLY A 68 11.10 4.28 10.56
C GLY A 68 10.09 3.25 10.10
N ASN A 69 8.84 3.54 10.34
CA ASN A 69 7.74 2.73 9.84
C ASN A 69 6.57 3.63 9.41
N CYS A 70 5.86 3.17 8.40
CA CYS A 70 4.54 3.67 8.06
C CYS A 70 3.55 2.59 8.47
N ARG A 71 2.95 2.76 9.68
CA ARG A 71 2.12 1.74 10.33
C ARG A 71 2.80 0.37 10.37
N MET A 72 2.35 -0.61 9.54
CA MET A 72 2.89 -1.97 9.49
C MET A 72 4.13 -2.14 8.60
N ILE A 73 4.46 -1.17 7.77
CA ILE A 73 5.59 -1.23 6.85
C ILE A 73 6.79 -0.53 7.46
N THR A 74 7.88 -1.28 7.65
CA THR A 74 9.16 -0.74 8.12
C THR A 74 10.03 -0.34 6.94
N PHE A 75 10.75 0.76 7.06
CA PHE A 75 11.67 1.22 6.03
C PHE A 75 12.99 1.72 6.62
N GLN A 76 14.04 1.64 5.83
CA GLN A 76 15.33 2.25 6.08
C GLN A 76 15.71 3.05 4.83
N LEU A 77 16.17 4.28 5.03
CA LEU A 77 16.61 5.17 3.96
C LEU A 77 18.04 5.59 4.18
N GLU A 78 18.83 5.56 3.12
CA GLU A 78 20.15 6.17 3.04
C GLU A 78 20.15 7.12 1.85
N PHE A 79 20.42 8.40 2.08
CA PHE A 79 20.47 9.38 0.99
C PHE A 79 21.57 10.42 1.22
N GLN A 80 22.00 11.04 0.14
CA GLN A 80 23.03 12.05 0.15
C GLN A 80 22.46 13.36 -0.40
N ILE A 81 22.74 14.46 0.31
CA ILE A 81 22.41 15.81 -0.13
C ILE A 81 23.71 16.57 -0.38
N LEU A 82 23.87 17.09 -1.60
CA LEU A 82 24.94 18.02 -1.93
C LEU A 82 24.40 19.44 -1.81
N GLU A 83 24.94 20.17 -0.86
CA GLU A 83 24.68 21.60 -0.70
C GLU A 83 25.80 22.41 -1.37
N ILE A 84 25.38 23.35 -2.20
CA ILE A 84 26.30 24.27 -2.92
C ILE A 84 25.90 25.67 -2.52
N GLN A 85 26.78 26.32 -1.78
CA GLN A 85 26.60 27.70 -1.34
C GLN A 85 27.51 28.64 -2.14
N ASN A 86 26.89 29.54 -2.87
CA ASN A 86 27.52 30.70 -3.51
C ASN A 86 27.18 31.95 -2.69
N LYS A 87 27.85 33.08 -2.99
CA LYS A 87 27.61 34.38 -2.33
C LYS A 87 26.14 34.82 -2.39
N GLU A 88 25.37 34.39 -3.40
CA GLU A 88 24.02 34.85 -3.71
C GLU A 88 22.96 33.77 -3.60
N SER A 89 23.33 32.48 -3.54
CA SER A 89 22.34 31.38 -3.53
C SER A 89 22.86 30.16 -2.78
N LEU A 90 21.91 29.48 -2.10
CA LEU A 90 22.06 28.15 -1.55
C LEU A 90 21.22 27.21 -2.39
N SER A 91 21.83 26.17 -2.96
CA SER A 91 21.12 25.09 -3.64
C SER A 91 21.45 23.76 -2.99
N SER A 92 20.44 22.89 -2.86
CA SER A 92 20.61 21.54 -2.35
C SER A 92 19.98 20.55 -3.32
N VAL A 93 20.66 19.42 -3.52
CA VAL A 93 20.21 18.37 -4.45
C VAL A 93 20.48 17.00 -3.83
N ILE A 94 19.53 16.08 -3.98
CA ILE A 94 19.74 14.68 -3.59
C ILE A 94 20.57 14.01 -4.68
N THR A 95 21.76 13.55 -4.33
CA THR A 95 22.70 12.91 -5.27
C THR A 95 22.60 11.40 -5.28
N ASP A 96 22.11 10.83 -4.19
CA ASP A 96 21.96 9.37 -4.02
C ASP A 96 20.78 9.07 -3.10
N LEU A 97 20.05 7.99 -3.38
CA LEU A 97 18.93 7.51 -2.57
C LEU A 97 18.85 5.99 -2.64
N ASN A 98 18.85 5.34 -1.49
CA ASN A 98 18.68 3.90 -1.33
C ASN A 98 17.59 3.64 -0.29
N ILE A 99 16.65 2.75 -0.61
CA ILE A 99 15.45 2.46 0.17
C ILE A 99 15.34 0.97 0.42
N ILE A 100 15.30 0.56 1.68
CA ILE A 100 15.08 -0.82 2.08
C ILE A 100 13.72 -0.88 2.81
N MET A 101 12.84 -1.77 2.39
CA MET A 101 11.51 -1.94 2.98
C MET A 101 11.24 -3.36 3.44
N GLU A 102 10.51 -3.48 4.53
CA GLU A 102 10.02 -4.75 5.09
C GLU A 102 8.54 -4.58 5.52
N PRO A 103 7.68 -5.57 5.32
CA PRO A 103 7.94 -6.85 4.65
C PRO A 103 8.03 -6.73 3.13
N THR A 104 8.79 -7.61 2.49
CA THR A 104 8.97 -7.68 1.03
C THR A 104 7.78 -8.32 0.29
N GLU A 105 6.68 -8.57 0.99
CA GLU A 105 5.51 -9.28 0.46
C GLU A 105 4.68 -8.45 -0.54
N TYR A 106 4.93 -7.16 -0.63
CA TYR A 106 4.22 -6.26 -1.54
C TYR A 106 5.04 -6.05 -2.82
N SER A 107 4.77 -6.87 -3.84
CA SER A 107 5.44 -6.76 -5.15
C SER A 107 5.28 -5.37 -5.77
N GLU A 108 4.12 -4.76 -5.57
CA GLU A 108 3.80 -3.42 -6.08
C GLU A 108 4.72 -2.33 -5.50
N LEU A 109 5.22 -2.53 -4.27
CA LEU A 109 6.17 -1.60 -3.66
C LEU A 109 7.58 -1.73 -4.22
N SER A 110 7.99 -2.91 -4.69
CA SER A 110 9.33 -3.13 -5.21
C SER A 110 9.62 -2.27 -6.44
N GLU A 111 8.71 -2.25 -7.42
CA GLU A 111 8.84 -1.41 -8.61
C GLU A 111 8.79 0.08 -8.27
N PHE A 112 7.91 0.46 -7.35
CA PHE A 112 7.78 1.82 -6.88
C PHE A 112 9.05 2.32 -6.17
N VAL A 113 9.65 1.50 -5.29
CA VAL A 113 10.91 1.81 -4.60
C VAL A 113 12.01 2.07 -5.61
N SER A 114 12.20 1.19 -6.59
CA SER A 114 13.21 1.36 -7.64
C SER A 114 13.04 2.67 -8.41
N ARG A 115 11.80 3.05 -8.73
CA ARG A 115 11.52 4.34 -9.38
C ARG A 115 11.81 5.55 -8.48
N ALA A 116 11.50 5.45 -7.19
CA ALA A 116 11.78 6.51 -6.22
C ALA A 116 13.29 6.73 -6.04
N GLU A 117 14.06 5.66 -5.99
CA GLU A 117 15.53 5.68 -5.94
C GLU A 117 16.12 6.30 -7.21
N GLU A 118 15.67 5.86 -8.39
CA GLU A 118 16.15 6.38 -9.69
C GLU A 118 15.87 7.89 -9.83
N ARG A 119 14.69 8.34 -9.45
CA ARG A 119 14.28 9.75 -9.49
C ARG A 119 14.83 10.56 -8.33
N ARG A 120 15.34 9.92 -7.28
CA ARG A 120 15.80 10.55 -6.03
C ARG A 120 14.72 11.40 -5.38
N ASP A 121 13.48 10.94 -5.44
CA ASP A 121 12.30 11.69 -5.01
C ASP A 121 11.75 11.16 -3.67
N LEU A 122 12.29 11.71 -2.58
CA LEU A 122 11.83 11.41 -1.22
C LEU A 122 10.38 11.83 -0.96
N LEU A 123 9.94 12.93 -1.57
CA LEU A 123 8.57 13.40 -1.36
C LEU A 123 7.56 12.44 -2.00
N MET A 124 7.85 12.00 -3.24
CA MET A 124 7.06 10.97 -3.90
C MET A 124 7.05 9.69 -3.07
N PHE A 125 8.21 9.27 -2.55
CA PHE A 125 8.30 8.06 -1.72
C PHE A 125 7.38 8.14 -0.50
N PHE A 126 7.51 9.15 0.35
CA PHE A 126 6.72 9.25 1.57
C PHE A 126 5.22 9.45 1.30
N ARG A 127 4.87 10.26 0.31
CA ARG A 127 3.48 10.48 -0.09
C ARG A 127 2.82 9.20 -0.57
N SER A 128 3.48 8.47 -1.47
CA SER A 128 2.91 7.25 -2.04
C SER A 128 2.85 6.13 -1.01
N LEU A 129 3.86 5.99 -0.15
CA LEU A 129 3.86 5.03 0.95
C LEU A 129 2.69 5.27 1.91
N HIS A 130 2.43 6.53 2.29
CA HIS A 130 1.29 6.89 3.13
C HIS A 130 -0.03 6.43 2.50
N PHE A 131 -0.32 6.82 1.26
CA PHE A 131 -1.56 6.44 0.60
C PHE A 131 -1.66 4.94 0.34
N PHE A 132 -0.56 4.28 0.04
CA PHE A 132 -0.55 2.83 -0.13
C PHE A 132 -1.00 2.11 1.15
N VAL A 133 -0.45 2.51 2.29
CA VAL A 133 -0.81 1.93 3.59
C VAL A 133 -2.26 2.24 3.96
N GLU A 134 -2.74 3.47 3.72
CA GLU A 134 -4.14 3.85 3.93
C GLU A 134 -5.10 2.96 3.13
N TRP A 135 -4.81 2.70 1.85
CA TRP A 135 -5.62 1.81 1.03
C TRP A 135 -5.56 0.35 1.50
N CYS A 136 -4.40 -0.14 1.94
CA CYS A 136 -4.26 -1.47 2.50
C CYS A 136 -5.10 -1.65 3.78
N GLU A 137 -5.09 -0.65 4.66
CA GLU A 137 -5.90 -0.67 5.88
C GLU A 137 -7.40 -0.52 5.60
N TYR A 138 -7.77 0.33 4.64
CA TYR A 138 -9.15 0.45 4.21
C TYR A 138 -9.66 -0.88 3.65
N ARG A 139 -8.89 -1.54 2.78
CA ARG A 139 -9.20 -2.89 2.29
C ARG A 139 -9.40 -3.88 3.43
N LYS A 140 -8.46 -3.91 4.38
CA LYS A 140 -8.53 -4.82 5.53
C LYS A 140 -9.81 -4.59 6.34
N ARG A 141 -10.10 -3.35 6.72
CA ARG A 141 -11.31 -2.98 7.47
C ARG A 141 -12.59 -3.34 6.72
N THR A 142 -12.63 -3.09 5.42
CA THR A 142 -13.78 -3.44 4.58
C THR A 142 -13.99 -4.95 4.54
N PHE A 143 -12.96 -5.75 4.35
CA PHE A 143 -13.08 -7.21 4.35
C PHE A 143 -13.49 -7.76 5.72
N GLU A 144 -12.94 -7.24 6.80
CA GLU A 144 -13.34 -7.59 8.16
C GLU A 144 -14.82 -7.25 8.42
N HIS A 145 -15.27 -6.06 8.04
CA HIS A 145 -16.66 -5.64 8.16
C HIS A 145 -17.64 -6.59 7.46
N PHE A 146 -17.34 -6.97 6.22
CA PHE A 146 -18.20 -7.91 5.49
C PHE A 146 -18.14 -9.33 6.08
N LYS A 147 -17.00 -9.76 6.59
CA LYS A 147 -16.84 -11.05 7.27
C LYS A 147 -17.71 -11.12 8.54
N GLU A 148 -17.69 -10.09 9.37
CA GLU A 148 -18.48 -10.03 10.61
C GLU A 148 -19.99 -10.00 10.34
N ARG A 149 -20.42 -9.26 9.31
CA ARG A 149 -21.85 -9.20 8.93
C ARG A 149 -22.38 -10.48 8.34
N SER A 150 -21.53 -11.37 7.90
CA SER A 150 -21.88 -12.67 7.28
C SER A 150 -21.94 -13.82 8.28
N GLY A 151 -21.99 -13.55 9.59
CA GLY A 151 -22.15 -14.55 10.65
C GLY A 151 -23.35 -15.49 10.43
N PRO A 152 -23.49 -16.58 11.22
CA PRO A 152 -24.32 -17.75 10.94
C PRO A 152 -25.83 -17.51 10.80
N ALA A 153 -26.31 -16.28 10.92
CA ALA A 153 -27.72 -15.92 10.94
C ALA A 153 -28.34 -15.51 9.60
N ARG A 154 -27.56 -15.36 8.52
CA ARG A 154 -28.12 -14.99 7.20
C ARG A 154 -28.20 -16.21 6.28
N ARG A 155 -29.41 -16.62 5.94
CA ARG A 155 -29.68 -17.62 4.90
C ARG A 155 -29.10 -17.07 3.57
N GLY A 156 -28.22 -17.84 2.90
CA GLY A 156 -27.71 -17.53 1.56
C GLY A 156 -26.20 -17.30 1.46
N VAL A 157 -25.49 -16.91 2.50
CA VAL A 157 -24.01 -16.72 2.47
C VAL A 157 -23.34 -17.48 3.60
N THR A 158 -22.52 -18.47 3.28
CA THR A 158 -21.90 -19.35 4.29
C THR A 158 -20.54 -18.91 4.76
N SER A 159 -19.78 -18.18 3.95
CA SER A 159 -18.40 -17.89 4.33
C SER A 159 -17.82 -16.77 3.48
N LEU A 160 -17.45 -15.69 4.13
CA LEU A 160 -16.51 -14.72 3.59
C LEU A 160 -15.14 -15.10 4.15
N GLN A 161 -14.26 -15.64 3.31
CA GLN A 161 -12.92 -16.01 3.72
C GLN A 161 -11.90 -15.13 2.99
N PRO A 162 -10.95 -14.53 3.69
CA PRO A 162 -9.78 -13.95 3.05
C PRO A 162 -8.99 -15.08 2.38
N VAL A 163 -8.67 -14.91 1.11
CA VAL A 163 -7.92 -15.87 0.31
C VAL A 163 -6.61 -15.23 -0.13
N VAL A 164 -5.50 -15.94 0.02
CA VAL A 164 -4.23 -15.53 -0.56
C VAL A 164 -4.19 -16.02 -2.00
N CYS A 165 -4.25 -15.09 -2.94
CA CYS A 165 -4.06 -15.39 -4.37
C CYS A 165 -2.59 -15.20 -4.71
N ARG A 166 -1.77 -16.27 -4.64
CA ARG A 166 -0.35 -16.21 -5.02
C ARG A 166 -0.12 -16.14 -6.53
N ASP A 167 -1.03 -16.72 -7.35
CA ASP A 167 -0.87 -16.85 -8.81
C ASP A 167 -2.06 -16.27 -9.58
N TRP A 168 -2.60 -15.17 -9.10
CA TRP A 168 -3.79 -14.57 -9.70
C TRP A 168 -3.57 -14.11 -11.16
N GLU A 169 -2.34 -13.73 -11.55
CA GLU A 169 -2.01 -13.36 -12.95
C GLU A 169 -2.13 -14.55 -13.90
N ALA A 170 -1.73 -15.73 -13.43
CA ALA A 170 -1.91 -16.96 -14.20
C ALA A 170 -3.40 -17.32 -14.31
N GLU A 171 -4.17 -17.14 -13.23
CA GLU A 171 -5.61 -17.39 -13.17
C GLU A 171 -6.39 -16.39 -14.06
N THR A 172 -6.01 -15.11 -14.05
CA THR A 172 -6.64 -14.08 -14.89
C THR A 172 -6.29 -14.29 -16.37
N LYS A 173 -5.06 -14.68 -16.69
CA LYS A 173 -4.67 -15.06 -18.06
C LYS A 173 -5.42 -16.28 -18.55
N ARG A 174 -5.67 -17.29 -17.69
CA ARG A 174 -6.52 -18.45 -18.00
C ARG A 174 -7.96 -18.07 -18.28
N LEU A 175 -8.52 -17.12 -17.54
CA LEU A 175 -9.89 -16.65 -17.72
C LEU A 175 -10.07 -15.76 -18.97
N HIS A 176 -9.02 -15.10 -19.45
CA HIS A 176 -9.03 -14.28 -20.66
C HIS A 176 -8.61 -15.07 -21.91
N SER A 177 -7.90 -16.19 -21.79
CA SER A 177 -7.62 -17.07 -22.90
C SER A 177 -8.86 -17.92 -23.17
N ARG A 178 -9.45 -17.78 -24.37
CA ARG A 178 -10.66 -18.50 -24.83
C ARG A 178 -10.52 -20.03 -24.94
N ASP A 179 -9.45 -20.60 -24.43
CA ASP A 179 -9.17 -22.04 -24.49
C ASP A 179 -9.52 -22.70 -23.14
N TRP A 180 -10.80 -22.88 -22.92
CA TRP A 180 -11.33 -23.79 -21.91
C TRP A 180 -11.23 -25.23 -22.44
N SER A 181 -10.04 -25.78 -22.49
CA SER A 181 -9.90 -27.21 -22.76
C SER A 181 -10.40 -28.00 -21.56
N GLN A 182 -11.21 -28.97 -21.89
CA GLN A 182 -12.19 -29.72 -21.09
C GLN A 182 -11.63 -30.62 -19.98
N ASP A 183 -10.29 -30.69 -19.76
CA ASP A 183 -9.68 -31.83 -19.06
C ASP A 183 -8.99 -31.55 -17.71
N GLN A 184 -9.03 -30.35 -17.16
CA GLN A 184 -8.28 -30.05 -15.92
C GLN A 184 -9.13 -29.61 -14.72
N CYS A 185 -10.42 -29.84 -14.70
CA CYS A 185 -11.28 -29.56 -13.52
C CYS A 185 -11.40 -30.75 -12.56
N THR A 186 -10.52 -31.74 -12.64
CA THR A 186 -10.49 -32.87 -11.72
C THR A 186 -9.24 -32.79 -10.83
N LYS A 187 -9.47 -32.52 -9.54
CA LYS A 187 -8.57 -32.88 -8.43
C LYS A 187 -7.32 -32.05 -8.18
N GLU A 188 -7.35 -30.74 -8.25
CA GLU A 188 -6.46 -30.01 -7.37
C GLU A 188 -7.25 -29.59 -6.11
N LYS A 189 -7.10 -30.41 -5.06
CA LYS A 189 -7.37 -30.02 -3.68
C LYS A 189 -6.66 -28.71 -3.45
N TYR A 190 -7.41 -27.62 -3.21
CA TYR A 190 -6.85 -26.44 -2.55
C TYR A 190 -6.16 -26.92 -1.28
N PRO A 191 -4.91 -26.58 -1.03
CA PRO A 191 -4.28 -26.92 0.22
C PRO A 191 -5.16 -26.36 1.32
N ALA A 192 -5.49 -27.22 2.28
CA ALA A 192 -6.23 -26.87 3.48
C ALA A 192 -5.67 -25.55 4.02
N ALA A 193 -6.55 -24.70 4.54
CA ALA A 193 -6.29 -23.41 5.12
C ALA A 193 -4.83 -23.25 5.58
N VAL A 194 -3.99 -22.65 4.76
CA VAL A 194 -2.65 -22.29 5.16
C VAL A 194 -2.85 -21.22 6.21
N HIS A 195 -2.46 -21.50 7.44
CA HIS A 195 -2.33 -20.51 8.50
C HIS A 195 -1.50 -19.36 7.93
N LEU A 196 -2.17 -18.24 7.64
CA LEU A 196 -1.50 -17.01 7.29
C LEU A 196 -0.73 -16.55 8.53
N PRO A 197 0.53 -16.15 8.40
CA PRO A 197 1.16 -15.38 9.46
C PRO A 197 0.29 -14.14 9.72
N GLU A 198 0.00 -13.87 10.99
CA GLU A 198 -0.70 -12.67 11.41
C GLU A 198 0.08 -11.45 10.89
N GLY A 199 -0.41 -10.83 9.82
CA GLY A 199 0.23 -9.68 9.19
C GLY A 199 0.10 -9.59 7.67
N ALA A 200 -0.03 -10.71 6.95
CA ALA A 200 -0.23 -10.66 5.51
C ALA A 200 -1.62 -10.14 5.16
N ALA A 201 -1.70 -8.92 4.66
CA ALA A 201 -2.95 -8.32 4.23
C ALA A 201 -3.48 -9.08 3.01
N SER A 202 -4.54 -9.90 3.19
CA SER A 202 -5.18 -10.58 2.07
C SER A 202 -5.64 -9.58 1.02
N SER A 203 -5.23 -9.80 -0.24
CA SER A 203 -5.67 -9.01 -1.39
C SER A 203 -6.98 -9.52 -2.00
N CYS A 204 -7.54 -10.62 -1.51
CA CYS A 204 -8.71 -11.28 -2.05
C CYS A 204 -9.72 -11.62 -0.96
N MET A 205 -11.00 -11.58 -1.33
CA MET A 205 -12.12 -12.04 -0.50
C MET A 205 -13.01 -12.96 -1.34
N ALA A 206 -13.27 -14.18 -0.84
CA ALA A 206 -14.18 -15.11 -1.49
C ALA A 206 -15.55 -15.07 -0.83
N VAL A 207 -16.59 -14.96 -1.63
CA VAL A 207 -18.01 -15.00 -1.22
C VAL A 207 -18.62 -16.27 -1.79
N ARG A 208 -19.06 -17.18 -0.93
CA ARG A 208 -19.67 -18.47 -1.32
C ARG A 208 -21.17 -18.44 -1.12
N SER A 209 -21.90 -18.97 -2.07
CA SER A 209 -23.34 -19.16 -1.95
C SER A 209 -23.66 -20.41 -1.15
N THR A 210 -24.62 -20.32 -0.22
CA THR A 210 -25.19 -21.50 0.46
C THR A 210 -26.23 -22.22 -0.39
N CYS A 211 -26.93 -21.45 -1.24
CA CYS A 211 -28.04 -21.97 -2.03
C CYS A 211 -27.56 -22.72 -3.26
N GLN A 212 -26.33 -22.39 -3.76
CA GLN A 212 -25.75 -23.00 -4.94
C GLN A 212 -24.36 -23.56 -4.62
N PRO A 213 -24.24 -24.83 -4.24
CA PRO A 213 -22.95 -25.45 -3.96
C PRO A 213 -21.97 -25.33 -5.14
N GLY A 214 -20.75 -24.88 -4.86
CA GLY A 214 -19.72 -24.68 -5.88
C GLY A 214 -19.75 -23.32 -6.59
N PHE A 215 -20.70 -22.43 -6.28
CA PHE A 215 -20.70 -21.07 -6.74
C PHE A 215 -19.92 -20.17 -5.77
N GLU A 216 -18.92 -19.48 -6.29
CA GLU A 216 -18.02 -18.60 -5.53
C GLU A 216 -17.73 -17.33 -6.33
N LEU A 217 -17.81 -16.19 -5.70
CA LEU A 217 -17.30 -14.94 -6.24
C LEU A 217 -16.00 -14.55 -5.52
N VAL A 218 -14.92 -14.39 -6.24
CA VAL A 218 -13.65 -13.92 -5.69
C VAL A 218 -13.49 -12.46 -6.06
N ILE A 219 -13.45 -11.60 -5.05
CA ILE A 219 -13.15 -10.19 -5.17
C ILE A 219 -11.66 -10.03 -4.96
N VAL A 220 -10.97 -9.51 -5.97
CA VAL A 220 -9.54 -9.19 -5.92
C VAL A 220 -9.41 -7.69 -5.76
N TRP A 221 -8.77 -7.24 -4.68
CA TRP A 221 -8.53 -5.83 -4.42
C TRP A 221 -7.06 -5.56 -4.27
N ARG A 222 -6.46 -4.97 -5.30
CA ARG A 222 -5.06 -4.56 -5.32
C ARG A 222 -4.93 -3.06 -5.09
N VAL A 223 -3.78 -2.66 -4.59
CA VAL A 223 -3.40 -1.26 -4.46
C VAL A 223 -2.24 -1.04 -5.42
N GLN A 224 -2.43 -0.26 -6.47
CA GLN A 224 -1.42 0.02 -7.47
C GLN A 224 -0.82 1.41 -7.29
N ILE A 225 0.46 1.55 -7.60
CA ILE A 225 1.17 2.81 -7.62
C ILE A 225 1.62 3.05 -9.06
N ASP A 226 1.10 4.12 -9.68
CA ASP A 226 1.48 4.47 -11.06
C ASP A 226 2.89 5.09 -11.15
N GLU A 227 3.30 5.44 -12.35
CA GLU A 227 4.63 6.01 -12.60
C GLU A 227 4.86 7.37 -11.93
N GLU A 228 3.79 8.10 -11.63
CA GLU A 228 3.82 9.41 -10.98
C GLU A 228 3.71 9.31 -9.45
N GLY A 229 3.64 8.08 -8.91
CA GLY A 229 3.48 7.81 -7.49
C GLY A 229 2.05 7.99 -7.00
N LYS A 230 1.04 8.08 -7.88
CA LYS A 230 -0.36 8.12 -7.49
C LYS A 230 -0.82 6.71 -7.13
N VAL A 231 -1.45 6.59 -5.97
CA VAL A 231 -1.91 5.32 -5.44
C VAL A 231 -3.40 5.15 -5.71
N LEU A 232 -3.77 4.03 -6.33
CA LEU A 232 -5.14 3.75 -6.74
C LEU A 232 -5.55 2.33 -6.35
N PRO A 233 -6.78 2.14 -5.83
CA PRO A 233 -7.34 0.81 -5.65
C PRO A 233 -7.77 0.24 -7.00
N LYS A 234 -7.51 -1.04 -7.23
CA LYS A 234 -7.99 -1.78 -8.38
C LYS A 234 -8.75 -3.01 -7.90
N LEU A 235 -10.03 -3.03 -8.20
CA LEU A 235 -10.91 -4.13 -7.83
C LEU A 235 -11.34 -4.88 -9.08
N ASP A 236 -11.24 -6.20 -9.01
CA ASP A 236 -11.72 -7.13 -10.02
C ASP A 236 -12.60 -8.19 -9.39
N LEU A 237 -13.57 -8.71 -10.15
CA LEU A 237 -14.46 -9.78 -9.75
C LEU A 237 -14.21 -11.01 -10.61
N LEU A 238 -13.98 -12.15 -9.95
CA LEU A 238 -13.77 -13.44 -10.59
C LEU A 238 -14.92 -14.39 -10.17
N PRO A 239 -15.93 -14.59 -11.00
CA PRO A 239 -16.96 -15.59 -10.73
C PRO A 239 -16.42 -16.99 -11.00
N LYS A 240 -16.64 -17.91 -10.04
CA LYS A 240 -16.37 -19.34 -10.18
C LYS A 240 -17.68 -20.10 -10.03
N ALA A 241 -18.00 -20.92 -11.00
CA ALA A 241 -19.24 -21.73 -11.01
C ALA A 241 -18.96 -23.13 -11.54
N PRO A 242 -19.74 -24.16 -11.10
CA PRO A 242 -19.67 -25.48 -11.68
C PRO A 242 -20.00 -25.44 -13.16
N GLN A 243 -19.39 -26.36 -13.96
CA GLN A 243 -19.62 -26.41 -15.41
C GLN A 243 -21.11 -26.57 -15.78
N GLN A 244 -21.89 -27.25 -14.93
CA GLN A 244 -23.32 -27.39 -15.12
C GLN A 244 -24.06 -26.05 -15.02
N ALA A 245 -23.67 -25.20 -14.07
CA ALA A 245 -24.24 -23.86 -13.91
C ALA A 245 -23.85 -22.94 -15.09
N LEU A 246 -22.62 -23.06 -15.60
CA LEU A 246 -22.18 -22.33 -16.77
C LEU A 246 -22.97 -22.69 -18.03
N LYS A 247 -23.37 -23.96 -18.19
CA LYS A 247 -24.22 -24.40 -19.32
C LYS A 247 -25.65 -23.87 -19.22
N LEU A 248 -26.14 -23.58 -18.02
CA LEU A 248 -27.45 -23.01 -17.76
C LEU A 248 -27.47 -21.49 -17.83
N ASP A 249 -26.32 -20.83 -17.83
CA ASP A 249 -26.19 -19.35 -17.91
C ASP A 249 -26.51 -18.83 -19.32
N ARG A 250 -27.79 -18.99 -19.72
CA ARG A 250 -28.27 -18.52 -21.04
C ARG A 250 -28.10 -17.01 -21.25
N ASN A 251 -28.19 -16.24 -20.18
CA ASN A 251 -28.10 -14.79 -20.21
C ASN A 251 -26.68 -14.26 -20.05
N ARG A 252 -25.69 -15.15 -19.95
CA ARG A 252 -24.27 -14.81 -19.74
C ARG A 252 -24.04 -13.90 -18.52
N VAL A 253 -24.82 -14.09 -17.48
CA VAL A 253 -24.75 -13.28 -16.25
C VAL A 253 -23.38 -13.39 -15.60
N LEU A 254 -22.84 -14.62 -15.56
CA LEU A 254 -21.51 -14.86 -14.99
C LEU A 254 -20.39 -14.23 -15.81
N GLU A 255 -20.50 -14.27 -17.14
CA GLU A 255 -19.53 -13.64 -18.05
C GLU A 255 -19.56 -12.11 -17.94
N THR A 256 -20.74 -11.52 -17.74
CA THR A 256 -20.93 -10.06 -17.65
C THR A 256 -20.79 -9.51 -16.24
N ALA A 257 -20.80 -10.35 -15.22
CA ALA A 257 -20.70 -9.94 -13.81
C ALA A 257 -19.47 -9.04 -13.50
N PRO A 258 -18.26 -9.27 -14.03
CA PRO A 258 -17.12 -8.39 -13.83
C PRO A 258 -17.35 -6.98 -14.39
N LEU A 259 -18.00 -6.86 -15.53
CA LEU A 259 -18.29 -5.55 -16.15
C LEU A 259 -19.36 -4.80 -15.34
N SER A 260 -20.41 -5.51 -14.91
CA SER A 260 -21.48 -4.96 -14.06
C SER A 260 -20.91 -4.50 -12.73
N PHE A 261 -19.99 -5.26 -12.13
CA PHE A 261 -19.32 -4.89 -10.89
C PHE A 261 -18.48 -3.61 -11.04
N ARG A 262 -17.74 -3.48 -12.15
CA ARG A 262 -16.99 -2.23 -12.45
C ARG A 262 -17.90 -1.02 -12.59
N ALA A 263 -19.06 -1.18 -13.22
CA ALA A 263 -20.06 -0.12 -13.32
C ALA A 263 -20.60 0.28 -11.93
N LEU A 264 -20.88 -0.70 -11.07
CA LEU A 264 -21.30 -0.47 -9.68
C LEU A 264 -20.22 0.26 -8.87
N LEU A 265 -18.95 -0.13 -9.02
CA LEU A 265 -17.82 0.56 -8.36
C LEU A 265 -17.75 2.03 -8.75
N GLY A 266 -17.95 2.35 -10.05
CA GLY A 266 -17.92 3.72 -10.56
C GLY A 266 -19.09 4.58 -10.11
N THR A 267 -20.25 3.99 -9.80
CA THR A 267 -21.48 4.71 -9.43
C THR A 267 -21.72 4.77 -7.93
N LEU A 268 -21.46 3.68 -7.23
CA LEU A 268 -21.80 3.52 -5.81
C LEU A 268 -20.61 3.62 -4.87
N GLY A 269 -19.40 3.49 -5.39
CA GLY A 269 -18.19 3.33 -4.59
C GLY A 269 -18.00 1.89 -4.09
N ILE A 270 -16.89 1.64 -3.39
CA ILE A 270 -16.43 0.27 -3.08
C ILE A 270 -17.38 -0.48 -2.16
N GLU A 271 -17.72 0.09 -1.00
CA GLU A 271 -18.51 -0.61 0.01
C GLU A 271 -19.93 -0.92 -0.48
N ALA A 272 -20.59 0.05 -1.10
CA ALA A 272 -21.95 -0.13 -1.59
C ALA A 272 -22.02 -1.08 -2.80
N ALA A 273 -21.00 -1.08 -3.65
CA ALA A 273 -20.88 -2.05 -4.74
C ALA A 273 -20.71 -3.48 -4.23
N LEU A 274 -19.85 -3.68 -3.21
CA LEU A 274 -19.66 -4.97 -2.55
C LEU A 274 -20.95 -5.42 -1.84
N GLU A 275 -21.61 -4.51 -1.14
CA GLU A 275 -22.88 -4.83 -0.46
C GLU A 275 -23.96 -5.24 -1.45
N SER A 276 -24.08 -4.54 -2.58
CA SER A 276 -25.03 -4.86 -3.65
C SER A 276 -24.74 -6.22 -4.27
N LEU A 277 -23.46 -6.54 -4.53
CA LEU A 277 -23.03 -7.83 -5.03
C LEU A 277 -23.38 -8.97 -4.07
N ILE A 278 -23.08 -8.82 -2.77
CA ILE A 278 -23.36 -9.81 -1.74
C ILE A 278 -24.89 -10.01 -1.58
N LYS A 279 -25.67 -8.93 -1.60
CA LYS A 279 -27.13 -9.00 -1.55
C LYS A 279 -27.71 -9.78 -2.73
N SER A 280 -27.22 -9.54 -3.94
CA SER A 280 -27.68 -10.23 -5.14
C SER A 280 -27.49 -11.76 -5.06
N LEU A 281 -26.44 -12.21 -4.35
CA LEU A 281 -26.22 -13.63 -4.10
C LEU A 281 -27.15 -14.23 -3.04
N CYS A 282 -27.62 -13.38 -2.11
CA CYS A 282 -28.52 -13.82 -1.02
C CYS A 282 -29.99 -13.86 -1.45
N THR A 283 -30.37 -13.03 -2.45
CA THR A 283 -31.77 -12.86 -2.87
C THR A 283 -32.17 -13.71 -4.06
N ALA A 284 -31.29 -14.59 -4.55
CA ALA A 284 -31.67 -15.58 -5.56
C ALA A 284 -32.57 -16.67 -4.95
N ASP A 285 -33.63 -16.25 -4.24
CA ASP A 285 -34.78 -17.08 -3.98
C ASP A 285 -35.60 -17.14 -5.27
N TYR A 286 -35.65 -18.30 -5.86
CA TYR A 286 -36.41 -18.61 -7.07
C TYR A 286 -37.92 -18.43 -6.81
N ASP A 287 -38.55 -17.57 -7.57
CA ASP A 287 -39.94 -17.73 -7.97
C ASP A 287 -40.07 -18.83 -9.04
#